data_a52847af673d23c6f44d797225e7740d
#
_entry.id   a52847af673d23c6f44d797225e7740d
#
_cell.length_a   1.000
_cell.length_b   1.000
_cell.length_c   1.000
_cell.angle_alpha   90.00
_cell.angle_beta   90.00
_cell.angle_gamma   90.00
#
_symmetry.space_group_name_H-M   'P 1'
#
loop_
_entity.id
_entity.type
_entity.pdbx_description
1 polymer ?
#
loop_
_entity_poly.entity_id
_entity_poly.type
_entity_poly.pdbx_seq_one_letter_code
_entity_poly.pdbx_strand_id
1 'polypeptide(L)'
;SKLSNEQIQENLNRGLKPIAIKDNIDVQGFANTAGSLALKDNFPSNNAFLIQQLIDNGYFVIGKTNLSEWANFRSSSSTSGWSSMGGQTINPYGSMRTPCGSSSGSGVVVATGLIDVAIGTETNGSVSCPSSVNGIVGIKPTVGLVSRSGIIPISHTQDTAGPMASSVKNAAEILEIIAGKDIHDPATLNIPEDFNFDFTSDLNKESLKGKRFGLLPTGSSDEDGNKALQKIKELLENAGAI
;
A
#
# COMPACT_ATOMS: atom_id res chain seq x y z
N SER A 1 -6.59 -7.60 18.62
CA SER A 1 -7.25 -6.60 19.45
C SER A 1 -7.92 -5.57 18.56
N LYS A 2 -9.04 -5.03 18.97
CA LYS A 2 -9.69 -3.87 18.31
C LYS A 2 -9.57 -2.71 19.28
N LEU A 3 -9.24 -1.52 18.76
CA LEU A 3 -9.35 -0.30 19.53
C LEU A 3 -10.83 -0.06 19.90
N SER A 4 -11.10 0.40 21.12
CA SER A 4 -12.43 0.88 21.47
C SER A 4 -12.70 2.24 20.81
N ASN A 5 -13.98 2.63 20.72
CA ASN A 5 -14.34 3.95 20.18
C ASN A 5 -13.69 5.08 21.00
N GLU A 6 -13.60 4.90 22.32
CA GLU A 6 -12.96 5.86 23.22
C GLU A 6 -11.46 6.00 22.91
N GLN A 7 -10.75 4.89 22.69
CA GLN A 7 -9.33 4.91 22.32
C GLN A 7 -9.10 5.56 20.95
N ILE A 8 -9.98 5.31 19.99
CA ILE A 8 -9.91 5.97 18.67
C ILE A 8 -10.11 7.47 18.84
N GLN A 9 -11.15 7.89 19.59
CA GLN A 9 -11.43 9.30 19.81
C GLN A 9 -10.31 10.01 20.60
N GLU A 10 -9.73 9.36 21.59
CA GLU A 10 -8.57 9.88 22.32
C GLU A 10 -7.38 10.13 21.40
N ASN A 11 -7.05 9.16 20.53
CA ASN A 11 -5.96 9.32 19.56
C ASN A 11 -6.21 10.49 18.60
N LEU A 12 -7.44 10.62 18.09
CA LEU A 12 -7.83 11.73 17.21
C LEU A 12 -7.73 13.08 17.93
N ASN A 13 -8.18 13.15 19.19
CA ASN A 13 -8.08 14.37 20.01
C ASN A 13 -6.63 14.78 20.31
N ARG A 14 -5.71 13.82 20.34
CA ARG A 14 -4.27 14.05 20.45
C ARG A 14 -3.63 14.50 19.12
N GLY A 15 -4.40 14.60 18.05
CA GLY A 15 -3.93 14.95 16.71
C GLY A 15 -3.23 13.82 15.96
N LEU A 16 -3.33 12.59 16.44
CA LEU A 16 -2.76 11.43 15.74
C LEU A 16 -3.60 11.07 14.52
N LYS A 17 -2.95 10.62 13.47
CA LYS A 17 -3.58 10.26 12.19
C LYS A 17 -3.86 8.76 12.13
N PRO A 18 -5.08 8.31 11.74
CA PRO A 18 -5.36 6.90 11.59
C PRO A 18 -4.72 6.32 10.34
N ILE A 19 -4.23 5.08 10.45
CA ILE A 19 -3.73 4.32 9.31
C ILE A 19 -4.17 2.85 9.43
N ALA A 20 -4.53 2.22 8.30
CA ALA A 20 -4.88 0.81 8.24
C ALA A 20 -3.73 -0.02 7.66
N ILE A 21 -3.53 -1.22 8.21
CA ILE A 21 -2.36 -2.04 7.92
C ILE A 21 -2.79 -3.41 7.40
N LYS A 22 -2.24 -3.83 6.26
CA LYS A 22 -2.48 -5.16 5.69
C LYS A 22 -2.14 -6.26 6.68
N ASP A 23 -2.97 -7.30 6.72
CA ASP A 23 -2.87 -8.36 7.73
C ASP A 23 -1.80 -9.43 7.44
N ASN A 24 -0.70 -9.02 6.85
CA ASN A 24 0.56 -9.76 6.79
C ASN A 24 1.75 -8.95 7.34
N ILE A 25 1.47 -7.82 8.02
CA ILE A 25 2.47 -6.94 8.64
C ILE A 25 2.27 -6.98 10.15
N ASP A 26 3.36 -7.13 10.90
CA ASP A 26 3.36 -7.18 12.35
C ASP A 26 2.97 -5.83 12.96
N VAL A 27 1.95 -5.88 13.81
CA VAL A 27 1.51 -4.76 14.65
C VAL A 27 1.27 -5.29 16.04
N GLN A 28 2.01 -4.79 17.02
CA GLN A 28 1.86 -5.18 18.41
C GLN A 28 0.41 -4.98 18.88
N GLY A 29 -0.17 -6.00 19.51
CA GLY A 29 -1.57 -5.98 19.96
C GLY A 29 -2.60 -6.42 18.91
N PHE A 30 -2.21 -6.62 17.65
CA PHE A 30 -3.05 -7.20 16.59
C PHE A 30 -2.48 -8.52 16.11
N ALA A 31 -3.34 -9.47 15.77
CA ALA A 31 -2.87 -10.68 15.11
C ALA A 31 -2.29 -10.37 13.71
N ASN A 32 -1.29 -11.13 13.29
CA ASN A 32 -0.76 -11.14 11.93
C ASN A 32 -1.08 -12.50 11.31
N THR A 33 -2.16 -12.58 10.55
CA THR A 33 -2.75 -13.86 10.14
C THR A 33 -2.46 -14.26 8.71
N ALA A 34 -1.94 -13.36 7.87
CA ALA A 34 -1.90 -13.53 6.42
C ALA A 34 -3.28 -13.94 5.82
N GLY A 35 -4.38 -13.61 6.52
CA GLY A 35 -5.75 -14.02 6.18
C GLY A 35 -6.07 -15.48 6.48
N SER A 36 -5.18 -16.25 7.12
CA SER A 36 -5.32 -17.68 7.35
C SER A 36 -5.73 -18.01 8.78
N LEU A 37 -6.68 -18.92 8.94
CA LEU A 37 -7.04 -19.48 10.25
C LEU A 37 -5.87 -20.19 10.93
N ALA A 38 -4.87 -20.65 10.19
CA ALA A 38 -3.67 -21.28 10.75
C ALA A 38 -2.86 -20.31 11.64
N LEU A 39 -2.93 -19.00 11.36
CA LEU A 39 -2.23 -17.94 12.09
C LEU A 39 -3.18 -17.05 12.91
N LYS A 40 -4.41 -17.46 13.16
CA LYS A 40 -5.42 -16.64 13.86
C LYS A 40 -4.97 -16.12 15.22
N ASP A 41 -4.11 -16.89 15.91
CA ASP A 41 -3.59 -16.59 17.24
C ASP A 41 -2.11 -16.15 17.21
N ASN A 42 -1.57 -15.80 16.03
CA ASN A 42 -0.22 -15.29 15.87
C ASN A 42 -0.16 -13.80 16.23
N PHE A 43 0.14 -13.48 17.48
CA PHE A 43 0.29 -12.11 17.98
C PHE A 43 1.78 -11.75 18.07
N PRO A 44 2.27 -10.84 17.21
CA PRO A 44 3.66 -10.41 17.26
C PRO A 44 3.96 -9.65 18.55
N SER A 45 5.15 -9.90 19.11
CA SER A 45 5.65 -9.22 20.31
C SER A 45 6.12 -7.78 20.05
N ASN A 46 6.46 -7.48 18.79
CA ASN A 46 6.98 -6.19 18.37
C ASN A 46 6.25 -5.71 17.10
N ASN A 47 6.31 -4.41 16.84
CA ASN A 47 5.92 -3.85 15.56
C ASN A 47 6.93 -4.20 14.46
N ALA A 48 6.47 -4.34 13.23
CA ALA A 48 7.33 -4.25 12.05
C ALA A 48 8.05 -2.89 12.05
N PHE A 49 9.25 -2.83 11.47
CA PHE A 49 10.05 -1.60 11.43
C PHE A 49 9.25 -0.41 10.90
N LEU A 50 8.60 -0.56 9.75
CA LEU A 50 7.79 0.49 9.13
C LEU A 50 6.61 0.95 10.01
N ILE A 51 6.05 0.06 10.82
CA ILE A 51 4.95 0.40 11.74
C ILE A 51 5.47 1.25 12.89
N GLN A 52 6.66 0.94 13.42
CA GLN A 52 7.25 1.77 14.45
C GLN A 52 7.54 3.18 13.93
N GLN A 53 8.08 3.30 12.70
CA GLN A 53 8.28 4.61 12.08
C GLN A 53 6.98 5.41 11.92
N LEU A 54 5.88 4.77 11.53
CA LEU A 54 4.58 5.43 11.45
C LEU A 54 4.10 5.95 12.80
N ILE A 55 4.23 5.14 13.86
CA ILE A 55 3.83 5.51 15.22
C ILE A 55 4.67 6.70 15.72
N ASP A 56 5.98 6.65 15.52
CA ASP A 56 6.91 7.71 15.94
C ASP A 56 6.66 9.03 15.18
N ASN A 57 6.01 8.96 14.01
CA ASN A 57 5.62 10.11 13.19
C ASN A 57 4.12 10.48 13.32
N GLY A 58 3.49 10.11 14.42
CA GLY A 58 2.16 10.59 14.78
C GLY A 58 0.99 9.85 14.12
N TYR A 59 1.21 8.62 13.67
CA TYR A 59 0.15 7.74 13.22
C TYR A 59 -0.26 6.75 14.30
N PHE A 60 -1.51 6.30 14.27
CA PHE A 60 -1.95 5.14 15.05
C PHE A 60 -2.63 4.12 14.16
N VAL A 61 -2.39 2.85 14.42
CA VAL A 61 -3.01 1.76 13.67
C VAL A 61 -4.45 1.59 14.11
N ILE A 62 -5.41 1.94 13.25
CA ILE A 62 -6.83 1.82 13.54
C ILE A 62 -7.33 0.37 13.38
N GLY A 63 -6.66 -0.42 12.56
CA GLY A 63 -7.01 -1.82 12.35
C GLY A 63 -6.19 -2.51 11.28
N LYS A 64 -6.40 -3.83 11.18
CA LYS A 64 -5.83 -4.68 10.13
C LYS A 64 -6.81 -4.81 8.97
N THR A 65 -6.30 -4.76 7.74
CA THR A 65 -7.12 -4.91 6.54
C THR A 65 -7.05 -6.32 5.99
N ASN A 66 -8.20 -6.82 5.52
CA ASN A 66 -8.28 -8.11 4.84
C ASN A 66 -7.39 -8.14 3.60
N LEU A 67 -6.94 -9.33 3.25
CA LEU A 67 -6.10 -9.57 2.08
C LEU A 67 -6.55 -10.86 1.39
N SER A 68 -6.08 -11.08 0.18
CA SER A 68 -6.14 -12.43 -0.39
C SER A 68 -5.29 -13.37 0.47
N GLU A 69 -5.86 -14.48 0.92
CA GLU A 69 -5.20 -15.42 1.83
C GLU A 69 -3.79 -15.79 1.35
N TRP A 70 -2.78 -15.70 2.25
CA TRP A 70 -1.36 -15.88 1.94
C TRP A 70 -0.88 -15.02 0.76
N ALA A 71 -1.44 -13.82 0.61
CA ALA A 71 -1.13 -12.88 -0.45
C ALA A 71 -1.23 -13.47 -1.88
N ASN A 72 -2.22 -14.34 -2.10
CA ASN A 72 -2.44 -15.15 -3.32
C ASN A 72 -1.41 -16.26 -3.55
N PHE A 73 -0.42 -16.44 -2.67
CA PHE A 73 0.62 -17.43 -2.91
C PHE A 73 0.19 -18.87 -2.61
N ARG A 74 -0.95 -19.06 -1.97
CA ARG A 74 -1.50 -20.38 -1.61
C ARG A 74 -1.77 -21.28 -2.82
N SER A 75 -2.19 -20.70 -3.94
CA SER A 75 -2.59 -21.44 -5.15
C SER A 75 -2.59 -20.53 -6.37
N SER A 76 -2.30 -21.08 -7.54
CA SER A 76 -2.49 -20.40 -8.83
C SER A 76 -3.96 -20.04 -9.12
N SER A 77 -4.91 -20.66 -8.40
CA SER A 77 -6.36 -20.42 -8.50
C SER A 77 -6.90 -19.64 -7.30
N SER A 78 -6.06 -18.92 -6.56
CA SER A 78 -6.50 -18.08 -5.42
C SER A 78 -7.46 -16.99 -5.89
N THR A 79 -8.52 -16.79 -5.13
CA THR A 79 -9.47 -15.69 -5.36
C THR A 79 -8.94 -14.41 -4.71
N SER A 80 -8.74 -13.37 -5.50
CA SER A 80 -8.30 -12.07 -4.99
C SER A 80 -9.34 -11.45 -4.06
N GLY A 81 -8.87 -11.01 -2.89
CA GLY A 81 -9.70 -10.39 -1.86
C GLY A 81 -10.39 -11.35 -0.92
N TRP A 82 -10.26 -12.66 -1.11
CA TRP A 82 -10.83 -13.64 -0.21
C TRP A 82 -9.80 -14.18 0.79
N SER A 83 -10.24 -14.34 2.02
CA SER A 83 -9.48 -15.05 3.06
C SER A 83 -10.39 -15.83 3.99
N SER A 84 -9.86 -16.88 4.63
CA SER A 84 -10.62 -17.63 5.64
C SER A 84 -10.87 -16.84 6.93
N MET A 85 -10.11 -15.77 7.16
CA MET A 85 -10.29 -14.88 8.32
C MET A 85 -11.34 -13.80 8.09
N GLY A 86 -11.36 -13.18 6.91
CA GLY A 86 -12.18 -12.00 6.63
C GLY A 86 -13.24 -12.19 5.54
N GLY A 87 -13.33 -13.37 4.92
CA GLY A 87 -14.22 -13.60 3.78
C GLY A 87 -13.80 -12.79 2.54
N GLN A 88 -14.76 -12.47 1.68
CA GLN A 88 -14.53 -11.74 0.43
C GLN A 88 -14.60 -10.23 0.64
N THR A 89 -13.53 -9.55 0.32
CA THR A 89 -13.49 -8.08 0.19
C THR A 89 -14.25 -7.67 -1.08
N ILE A 90 -15.16 -6.72 -0.95
CA ILE A 90 -16.01 -6.25 -2.05
C ILE A 90 -15.48 -4.94 -2.61
N ASN A 91 -15.41 -4.82 -3.92
CA ASN A 91 -15.05 -3.57 -4.59
C ASN A 91 -16.16 -2.52 -4.38
N PRO A 92 -15.86 -1.29 -3.90
CA PRO A 92 -16.88 -0.30 -3.57
C PRO A 92 -17.63 0.24 -4.80
N TYR A 93 -17.08 0.07 -5.99
CA TYR A 93 -17.71 0.51 -7.25
C TYR A 93 -18.62 -0.55 -7.90
N GLY A 94 -18.79 -1.69 -7.26
CA GLY A 94 -19.73 -2.73 -7.68
C GLY A 94 -19.34 -4.12 -7.19
N SER A 95 -20.32 -4.84 -6.67
CA SER A 95 -20.13 -6.19 -6.09
C SER A 95 -19.66 -7.25 -7.11
N MET A 96 -19.91 -7.01 -8.39
CA MET A 96 -19.45 -7.89 -9.48
C MET A 96 -18.04 -7.52 -10.00
N ARG A 97 -17.43 -6.48 -9.47
CA ARG A 97 -16.06 -6.07 -9.81
C ARG A 97 -15.08 -6.71 -8.84
N THR A 98 -13.94 -7.17 -9.36
CA THR A 98 -12.86 -7.63 -8.49
C THR A 98 -12.29 -6.47 -7.67
N PRO A 99 -12.00 -6.63 -6.38
CA PRO A 99 -11.21 -5.66 -5.62
C PRO A 99 -9.71 -5.76 -5.95
N CYS A 100 -9.31 -6.73 -6.79
CA CYS A 100 -7.96 -7.22 -6.98
C CYS A 100 -7.31 -7.61 -5.62
N GLY A 101 -6.01 -7.81 -5.61
CA GLY A 101 -5.27 -8.21 -4.41
C GLY A 101 -3.77 -8.31 -4.71
N SER A 102 -3.05 -8.67 -3.68
CA SER A 102 -3.52 -9.21 -2.40
C SER A 102 -3.88 -8.15 -1.35
N SER A 103 -3.53 -6.86 -1.50
CA SER A 103 -3.85 -5.78 -0.55
C SER A 103 -5.28 -5.23 -0.74
N SER A 104 -6.26 -6.12 -0.89
CA SER A 104 -7.65 -5.80 -1.25
C SER A 104 -8.33 -4.87 -0.24
N GLY A 105 -8.27 -5.21 1.05
CA GLY A 105 -8.87 -4.41 2.11
C GLY A 105 -8.19 -3.06 2.28
N SER A 106 -6.87 -2.98 2.07
CA SER A 106 -6.14 -1.70 2.09
C SER A 106 -6.61 -0.78 0.95
N GLY A 107 -6.83 -1.33 -0.25
CA GLY A 107 -7.38 -0.57 -1.36
C GLY A 107 -8.80 -0.09 -1.11
N VAL A 108 -9.67 -0.99 -0.64
CA VAL A 108 -11.09 -0.70 -0.43
C VAL A 108 -11.30 0.32 0.71
N VAL A 109 -10.60 0.21 1.83
CA VAL A 109 -10.80 1.14 2.96
C VAL A 109 -10.47 2.58 2.60
N VAL A 110 -9.46 2.79 1.74
CA VAL A 110 -9.11 4.11 1.21
C VAL A 110 -10.13 4.57 0.16
N ALA A 111 -10.51 3.69 -0.77
CA ALA A 111 -11.47 4.02 -1.84
C ALA A 111 -12.86 4.39 -1.30
N THR A 112 -13.24 3.86 -0.13
CA THR A 112 -14.51 4.22 0.55
C THR A 112 -14.43 5.56 1.31
N GLY A 113 -13.26 6.18 1.41
CA GLY A 113 -13.07 7.43 2.16
C GLY A 113 -13.15 7.25 3.68
N LEU A 114 -13.09 6.02 4.19
CA LEU A 114 -13.08 5.78 5.64
C LEU A 114 -11.78 6.26 6.30
N ILE A 115 -10.66 6.14 5.59
CA ILE A 115 -9.37 6.70 5.95
C ILE A 115 -8.61 7.11 4.69
N ASP A 116 -7.65 8.04 4.83
CA ASP A 116 -6.90 8.57 3.70
C ASP A 116 -5.74 7.68 3.27
N VAL A 117 -5.20 6.85 4.17
CA VAL A 117 -3.97 6.10 3.96
C VAL A 117 -4.02 4.70 4.56
N ALA A 118 -3.44 3.75 3.85
CA ALA A 118 -3.23 2.37 4.29
C ALA A 118 -1.87 1.86 3.82
N ILE A 119 -1.38 0.79 4.42
CA ILE A 119 -0.20 0.06 3.95
C ILE A 119 -0.62 -1.25 3.31
N GLY A 120 -0.08 -1.49 2.12
CA GLY A 120 -0.13 -2.78 1.43
C GLY A 120 1.25 -3.41 1.31
N THR A 121 1.31 -4.61 0.76
CA THR A 121 2.55 -5.28 0.37
C THR A 121 2.43 -5.78 -1.06
N GLU A 122 3.52 -5.76 -1.79
CA GLU A 122 3.56 -6.26 -3.15
C GLU A 122 4.81 -7.08 -3.42
N THR A 123 4.60 -8.26 -3.97
CA THR A 123 5.61 -9.03 -4.69
C THR A 123 5.46 -8.71 -6.18
N ASN A 124 4.26 -8.93 -6.72
CA ASN A 124 3.90 -8.64 -8.12
C ASN A 124 2.41 -8.26 -8.18
N GLY A 125 2.09 -6.98 -8.36
CA GLY A 125 0.74 -6.49 -8.55
C GLY A 125 -0.06 -6.21 -7.27
N SER A 126 0.42 -6.58 -6.08
CA SER A 126 -0.42 -6.62 -4.87
C SER A 126 -0.64 -5.29 -4.15
N VAL A 127 -0.04 -4.18 -4.59
CA VAL A 127 -0.37 -2.79 -4.25
C VAL A 127 -0.95 -2.11 -5.48
N SER A 128 -0.26 -2.24 -6.62
CA SER A 128 -0.60 -1.55 -7.86
C SER A 128 -1.96 -1.97 -8.42
N CYS A 129 -2.27 -3.26 -8.47
CA CYS A 129 -3.57 -3.73 -8.98
C CYS A 129 -4.76 -3.31 -8.09
N PRO A 130 -4.79 -3.57 -6.77
CA PRO A 130 -5.91 -3.11 -5.95
C PRO A 130 -6.01 -1.58 -5.90
N SER A 131 -4.92 -0.84 -6.03
CA SER A 131 -4.99 0.62 -6.13
C SER A 131 -5.66 1.06 -7.43
N SER A 132 -5.27 0.46 -8.55
CA SER A 132 -5.84 0.77 -9.87
C SER A 132 -7.34 0.50 -9.94
N VAL A 133 -7.78 -0.72 -9.57
CA VAL A 133 -9.21 -1.11 -9.71
C VAL A 133 -10.13 -0.45 -8.69
N ASN A 134 -9.58 0.08 -7.60
CA ASN A 134 -10.33 0.81 -6.58
C ASN A 134 -10.15 2.35 -6.71
N GLY A 135 -9.47 2.83 -7.75
CA GLY A 135 -9.38 4.26 -8.08
C GLY A 135 -8.62 5.10 -7.05
N ILE A 136 -7.59 4.54 -6.45
CA ILE A 136 -6.71 5.22 -5.49
C ILE A 136 -5.26 5.25 -5.97
N VAL A 137 -4.39 5.92 -5.25
CA VAL A 137 -2.95 5.95 -5.51
C VAL A 137 -2.25 4.84 -4.72
N GLY A 138 -1.45 4.03 -5.40
CA GLY A 138 -0.56 3.05 -4.76
C GLY A 138 0.86 3.21 -5.27
N ILE A 139 1.83 3.15 -4.37
CA ILE A 139 3.25 3.16 -4.72
C ILE A 139 3.86 1.82 -4.35
N LYS A 140 4.43 1.13 -5.34
CA LYS A 140 5.34 0.02 -5.11
C LYS A 140 6.77 0.55 -5.13
N PRO A 141 7.42 0.72 -3.96
CA PRO A 141 8.80 1.20 -3.92
C PRO A 141 9.78 0.19 -4.53
N THR A 142 10.98 0.67 -4.84
CA THR A 142 12.11 -0.22 -5.14
C THR A 142 12.39 -1.13 -3.94
N VAL A 143 12.66 -2.40 -4.19
CA VAL A 143 13.04 -3.37 -3.14
C VAL A 143 14.26 -2.84 -2.39
N GLY A 144 14.17 -2.84 -1.06
CA GLY A 144 15.19 -2.31 -0.17
C GLY A 144 15.02 -0.82 0.20
N LEU A 145 14.06 -0.08 -0.39
CA LEU A 145 13.76 1.28 0.08
C LEU A 145 12.97 1.26 1.40
N VAL A 146 12.06 0.29 1.55
CA VAL A 146 11.25 0.07 2.74
C VAL A 146 11.61 -1.29 3.34
N SER A 147 11.82 -1.33 4.65
CA SER A 147 12.14 -2.58 5.37
C SER A 147 10.98 -3.57 5.32
N ARG A 148 11.33 -4.86 5.17
CA ARG A 148 10.42 -6.00 5.21
C ARG A 148 10.45 -6.74 6.54
N SER A 149 11.19 -6.23 7.54
CA SER A 149 11.21 -6.80 8.88
C SER A 149 9.82 -6.77 9.50
N GLY A 150 9.34 -7.91 9.98
CA GLY A 150 7.98 -8.06 10.51
C GLY A 150 6.89 -8.16 9.43
N ILE A 151 7.25 -8.52 8.19
CA ILE A 151 6.30 -8.82 7.12
C ILE A 151 6.40 -10.30 6.75
N ILE A 152 5.26 -11.00 6.68
CA ILE A 152 5.22 -12.39 6.20
C ILE A 152 5.67 -12.41 4.74
N PRO A 153 6.77 -13.14 4.41
CA PRO A 153 7.42 -13.04 3.11
C PRO A 153 6.78 -13.94 2.04
N ILE A 154 6.99 -13.56 0.77
CA ILE A 154 6.80 -14.41 -0.40
C ILE A 154 8.14 -14.59 -1.11
N SER A 155 8.77 -13.50 -1.54
CA SER A 155 9.99 -13.50 -2.33
C SER A 155 10.95 -12.40 -1.85
N HIS A 156 12.09 -12.79 -1.31
CA HIS A 156 13.08 -11.84 -0.79
C HIS A 156 13.67 -10.89 -1.85
N THR A 157 13.56 -11.24 -3.14
CA THR A 157 14.06 -10.43 -4.25
C THR A 157 13.01 -9.49 -4.85
N GLN A 158 11.72 -9.63 -4.46
CA GLN A 158 10.62 -8.88 -5.06
C GLN A 158 9.75 -8.15 -4.06
N ASP A 159 9.66 -8.65 -2.83
CA ASP A 159 8.75 -8.13 -1.82
C ASP A 159 9.11 -6.71 -1.39
N THR A 160 8.09 -5.90 -1.23
CA THR A 160 8.16 -4.59 -0.60
C THR A 160 6.82 -4.23 0.03
N ALA A 161 6.83 -3.34 1.02
CA ALA A 161 5.63 -2.66 1.48
C ALA A 161 5.51 -1.30 0.77
N GLY A 162 4.29 -0.81 0.63
CA GLY A 162 4.05 0.48 0.01
C GLY A 162 2.74 1.13 0.44
N PRO A 163 2.68 2.47 0.35
CA PRO A 163 1.49 3.23 0.68
C PRO A 163 0.40 3.05 -0.37
N MET A 164 -0.84 3.02 0.12
CA MET A 164 -2.08 3.07 -0.64
C MET A 164 -2.90 4.25 -0.10
N ALA A 165 -3.18 5.26 -0.92
CA ALA A 165 -3.66 6.54 -0.43
C ALA A 165 -4.70 7.21 -1.35
N SER A 166 -5.47 8.14 -0.80
CA SER A 166 -6.47 8.94 -1.54
C SER A 166 -5.84 9.96 -2.50
N SER A 167 -4.54 10.29 -2.32
CA SER A 167 -3.82 11.24 -3.16
C SER A 167 -2.34 10.91 -3.31
N VAL A 168 -1.70 11.44 -4.36
CA VAL A 168 -0.25 11.31 -4.56
C VAL A 168 0.53 11.90 -3.38
N LYS A 169 0.07 13.06 -2.87
CA LYS A 169 0.70 13.72 -1.73
C LYS A 169 0.70 12.82 -0.49
N ASN A 170 -0.47 12.27 -0.13
CA ASN A 170 -0.57 11.37 1.02
C ASN A 170 0.29 10.10 0.85
N ALA A 171 0.35 9.56 -0.37
CA ALA A 171 1.19 8.40 -0.66
C ALA A 171 2.69 8.73 -0.51
N ALA A 172 3.13 9.89 -0.99
CA ALA A 172 4.50 10.35 -0.87
C ALA A 172 4.90 10.63 0.59
N GLU A 173 4.04 11.33 1.36
CA GLU A 173 4.24 11.58 2.79
C GLU A 173 4.43 10.27 3.58
N ILE A 174 3.61 9.26 3.31
CA ILE A 174 3.76 7.95 3.96
C ILE A 174 5.06 7.29 3.52
N LEU A 175 5.43 7.36 2.24
CA LEU A 175 6.66 6.77 1.75
C LEU A 175 7.90 7.40 2.41
N GLU A 176 7.93 8.72 2.62
CA GLU A 176 8.99 9.40 3.37
C GLU A 176 9.16 8.82 4.77
N ILE A 177 8.05 8.54 5.45
CA ILE A 177 8.06 8.03 6.82
C ILE A 177 8.56 6.59 6.89
N ILE A 178 8.10 5.72 5.98
CA ILE A 178 8.40 4.29 6.06
C ILE A 178 9.69 3.87 5.36
N ALA A 179 10.29 4.75 4.54
CA ALA A 179 11.56 4.50 3.88
C ALA A 179 12.73 4.64 4.87
N GLY A 180 13.76 3.81 4.71
CA GLY A 180 14.95 3.93 5.54
C GLY A 180 15.70 2.62 5.75
N LYS A 181 16.90 2.74 6.32
CA LYS A 181 17.76 1.60 6.63
C LYS A 181 17.29 0.89 7.90
N ASP A 182 17.22 -0.42 7.81
CA ASP A 182 16.94 -1.32 8.92
C ASP A 182 17.99 -2.44 8.95
N ILE A 183 18.71 -2.56 10.06
CA ILE A 183 19.74 -3.59 10.24
C ILE A 183 19.20 -5.02 10.12
N HIS A 184 17.90 -5.19 10.34
CA HIS A 184 17.23 -6.50 10.25
C HIS A 184 16.74 -6.84 8.83
N ASP A 185 16.84 -5.88 7.88
CA ASP A 185 16.60 -6.14 6.44
C ASP A 185 17.81 -5.71 5.61
N PRO A 186 18.72 -6.65 5.29
CA PRO A 186 19.95 -6.32 4.57
C PRO A 186 19.75 -5.61 3.23
N ALA A 187 18.58 -5.74 2.58
CA ALA A 187 18.31 -5.04 1.34
C ALA A 187 18.28 -3.51 1.52
N THR A 188 17.88 -3.04 2.68
CA THR A 188 17.82 -1.60 2.99
C THR A 188 19.20 -0.99 3.22
N LEU A 189 20.20 -1.80 3.56
CA LEU A 189 21.55 -1.31 3.82
C LEU A 189 22.26 -0.84 2.54
N ASN A 190 21.71 -1.19 1.36
CA ASN A 190 22.20 -0.72 0.06
C ASN A 190 21.71 0.71 -0.27
N ILE A 191 20.85 1.32 0.53
CA ILE A 191 20.47 2.72 0.33
C ILE A 191 21.72 3.60 0.47
N PRO A 192 22.04 4.46 -0.53
CA PRO A 192 23.19 5.37 -0.43
C PRO A 192 23.13 6.24 0.82
N GLU A 193 24.29 6.66 1.35
CA GLU A 193 24.35 7.50 2.56
C GLU A 193 23.79 8.91 2.31
N ASP A 194 23.91 9.41 1.08
CA ASP A 194 23.42 10.70 0.62
C ASP A 194 22.03 10.64 -0.02
N PHE A 195 21.30 9.51 0.14
CA PHE A 195 19.97 9.37 -0.44
C PHE A 195 19.00 10.38 0.17
N ASN A 196 18.36 11.15 -0.70
CA ASN A 196 17.32 12.09 -0.27
C ASN A 196 15.96 11.38 -0.18
N PHE A 197 15.42 11.31 1.03
CA PHE A 197 14.09 10.73 1.32
C PHE A 197 12.93 11.72 1.14
N ASP A 198 13.18 12.92 0.62
CA ASP A 198 12.14 13.89 0.32
C ASP A 198 11.43 13.50 -0.99
N PHE A 199 10.20 13.01 -0.88
CA PHE A 199 9.33 12.66 -2.00
C PHE A 199 8.19 13.65 -2.21
N THR A 200 8.13 14.73 -1.42
CA THR A 200 7.01 15.67 -1.40
C THR A 200 7.33 17.07 -1.92
N SER A 201 8.58 17.54 -1.78
CA SER A 201 8.97 18.93 -2.12
C SER A 201 8.72 19.29 -3.59
N ASP A 202 8.88 18.33 -4.49
CA ASP A 202 8.72 18.52 -5.93
C ASP A 202 7.31 18.17 -6.46
N LEU A 203 6.33 17.96 -5.58
CA LEU A 203 4.95 17.67 -5.96
C LEU A 203 4.22 18.94 -6.43
N ASN A 204 4.61 19.44 -7.60
CA ASN A 204 3.98 20.60 -8.24
C ASN A 204 3.85 20.38 -9.76
N LYS A 205 3.04 21.20 -10.44
CA LYS A 205 2.76 21.04 -11.87
C LYS A 205 3.98 21.33 -12.76
N GLU A 206 4.90 22.14 -12.29
CA GLU A 206 6.11 22.52 -13.04
C GLU A 206 7.14 21.38 -13.06
N SER A 207 7.04 20.41 -12.16
CA SER A 207 7.96 19.27 -12.07
C SER A 207 7.97 18.38 -13.30
N LEU A 208 6.91 18.43 -14.13
CA LEU A 208 6.80 17.66 -15.38
C LEU A 208 7.47 18.34 -16.59
N LYS A 209 7.76 19.63 -16.48
CA LYS A 209 8.31 20.42 -17.60
C LYS A 209 9.67 19.88 -18.04
N GLY A 210 9.77 19.53 -19.32
CA GLY A 210 10.98 18.96 -19.94
C GLY A 210 11.30 17.52 -19.55
N LYS A 211 10.48 16.87 -18.73
CA LYS A 211 10.63 15.44 -18.42
C LYS A 211 10.16 14.59 -19.60
N ARG A 212 10.90 13.54 -19.94
CA ARG A 212 10.55 12.61 -21.03
C ARG A 212 9.80 11.40 -20.47
N PHE A 213 8.65 11.10 -21.09
CA PHE A 213 7.82 9.96 -20.75
C PHE A 213 7.74 8.97 -21.90
N GLY A 214 7.92 7.69 -21.62
CA GLY A 214 7.63 6.60 -22.55
C GLY A 214 6.22 6.07 -22.27
N LEU A 215 5.33 6.15 -23.26
CA LEU A 215 3.98 5.58 -23.14
C LEU A 215 3.95 4.22 -23.88
N LEU A 216 3.61 3.17 -23.13
CA LEU A 216 3.41 1.84 -23.73
C LEU A 216 1.99 1.75 -24.28
N PRO A 217 1.83 1.32 -25.55
CA PRO A 217 0.49 1.14 -26.12
C PRO A 217 -0.26 0.01 -25.38
N THR A 218 -1.55 0.20 -25.21
CA THR A 218 -2.46 -0.86 -24.79
C THR A 218 -2.71 -1.83 -25.95
N GLY A 219 -3.31 -3.00 -25.68
CA GLY A 219 -3.69 -3.92 -26.77
C GLY A 219 -4.65 -3.25 -27.75
N SER A 220 -4.55 -3.56 -29.03
CA SER A 220 -5.35 -2.95 -30.11
C SER A 220 -6.86 -3.10 -29.93
N SER A 221 -7.31 -4.08 -29.14
CA SER A 221 -8.73 -4.34 -28.81
C SER A 221 -9.22 -3.62 -27.54
N ASP A 222 -8.34 -2.94 -26.81
CA ASP A 222 -8.68 -2.19 -25.58
C ASP A 222 -8.98 -0.73 -25.91
N GLU A 223 -10.18 -0.45 -26.37
CA GLU A 223 -10.61 0.91 -26.73
C GLU A 223 -10.59 1.88 -25.53
N ASP A 224 -11.00 1.44 -24.35
CA ASP A 224 -11.05 2.29 -23.16
C ASP A 224 -9.65 2.57 -22.62
N GLY A 225 -8.77 1.57 -22.64
CA GLY A 225 -7.35 1.75 -22.33
C GLY A 225 -6.67 2.73 -23.29
N ASN A 226 -6.96 2.64 -24.58
CA ASN A 226 -6.41 3.55 -25.60
C ASN A 226 -6.91 4.99 -25.39
N LYS A 227 -8.19 5.21 -25.07
CA LYS A 227 -8.75 6.54 -24.72
C LYS A 227 -8.09 7.11 -23.47
N ALA A 228 -7.89 6.27 -22.42
CA ALA A 228 -7.20 6.69 -21.19
C ALA A 228 -5.76 7.08 -21.46
N LEU A 229 -5.02 6.29 -22.26
CA LEU A 229 -3.64 6.57 -22.65
C LEU A 229 -3.53 7.89 -23.43
N GLN A 230 -4.43 8.13 -24.38
CA GLN A 230 -4.48 9.38 -25.15
C GLN A 230 -4.70 10.59 -24.21
N LYS A 231 -5.61 10.48 -23.25
CA LYS A 231 -5.84 11.53 -22.25
C LYS A 231 -4.63 11.79 -21.37
N ILE A 232 -3.92 10.72 -20.95
CA ILE A 232 -2.66 10.84 -20.19
C ILE A 232 -1.62 11.59 -21.02
N LYS A 233 -1.47 11.25 -22.30
CA LYS A 233 -0.54 11.93 -23.23
C LYS A 233 -0.84 13.43 -23.29
N GLU A 234 -2.08 13.79 -23.52
CA GLU A 234 -2.50 15.21 -23.58
C GLU A 234 -2.22 15.96 -22.28
N LEU A 235 -2.45 15.33 -21.12
CA LEU A 235 -2.16 15.94 -19.82
C LEU A 235 -0.65 16.15 -19.61
N LEU A 236 0.20 15.20 -20.01
CA LEU A 236 1.65 15.31 -19.93
C LEU A 236 2.18 16.41 -20.85
N GLU A 237 1.73 16.44 -22.12
CA GLU A 237 2.12 17.46 -23.08
C GLU A 237 1.71 18.86 -22.62
N ASN A 238 0.48 19.03 -22.09
CA ASN A 238 -0.01 20.29 -21.51
C ASN A 238 0.77 20.75 -20.29
N ALA A 239 1.37 19.82 -19.55
CA ALA A 239 2.27 20.09 -18.43
C ALA A 239 3.73 20.34 -18.85
N GLY A 240 4.00 20.38 -20.17
CA GLY A 240 5.33 20.63 -20.73
C GLY A 240 6.28 19.43 -20.71
N ALA A 241 5.76 18.24 -20.56
CA ALA A 241 6.54 17.00 -20.72
C ALA A 241 6.85 16.72 -22.21
N ILE A 242 7.84 15.87 -22.47
CA ILE A 242 8.31 15.45 -23.78
C ILE A 242 8.08 13.96 -23.98
#